data_a87736e8f883a48d3eaf59292c3e710c
#
_entry.id   a87736e8f883a48d3eaf59292c3e710c
#
_cell.length_a   1.000
_cell.length_b   1.000
_cell.length_c   1.000
_cell.angle_alpha   90.00
_cell.angle_beta   90.00
_cell.angle_gamma   90.00
#
_symmetry.space_group_name_H-M   'P 1'
#
loop_
_entity.id
_entity.type
_entity.pdbx_description
1 polymer ?
#
loop_
_entity_poly.entity_id
_entity_poly.type
_entity_poly.pdbx_seq_one_letter_code
_entity_poly.pdbx_strand_id
1 'polypeptide(L)'
;GKDALELLDHLGVAKAAILGTSRGGLIGLLLAAVAHDRLLGLCLNDVGPEIHRPGLERIFDYVGRNPAAKTHADLAARLPRNMPGFANVPDSRWLEEAQKHCTQDAGGLRITYDPALREAFLAAFEGPPVDLWPLWDATAGLPVALIRGANSDLLTQACADEMRRRRPDMIFAAVPDRAHIPFLDEPQAVAALRAFVAAVEGAAP
;
A
#
# COMPACT_ATOMS: atom_id res chain seq x y z
N GLY A 1 11.95 -4.95 6.28
CA GLY A 1 11.98 -6.38 5.89
C GLY A 1 12.49 -7.26 7.03
N LYS A 2 13.60 -6.89 7.65
CA LYS A 2 14.18 -7.64 8.79
C LYS A 2 13.16 -7.76 9.93
N ASP A 3 12.57 -6.66 10.38
CA ASP A 3 11.58 -6.66 11.47
C ASP A 3 10.37 -7.54 11.18
N ALA A 4 9.95 -7.63 9.89
CA ALA A 4 8.86 -8.50 9.49
C ALA A 4 9.23 -9.98 9.65
N LEU A 5 10.46 -10.37 9.30
CA LEU A 5 10.95 -11.74 9.50
C LEU A 5 11.12 -12.07 10.98
N GLU A 6 11.68 -11.15 11.76
CA GLU A 6 11.82 -11.31 13.22
C GLU A 6 10.45 -11.45 13.92
N LEU A 7 9.43 -10.73 13.43
CA LEU A 7 8.06 -10.88 13.93
C LEU A 7 7.50 -12.28 13.64
N LEU A 8 7.68 -12.80 12.41
CA LEU A 8 7.27 -14.17 12.07
C LEU A 8 7.97 -15.19 12.96
N ASP A 9 9.27 -15.02 13.20
CA ASP A 9 10.05 -15.90 14.05
C ASP A 9 9.58 -15.84 15.52
N HIS A 10 9.31 -14.62 16.02
CA HIS A 10 8.78 -14.41 17.37
C HIS A 10 7.41 -15.09 17.58
N LEU A 11 6.57 -15.06 16.53
CA LEU A 11 5.25 -15.69 16.55
C LEU A 11 5.28 -17.20 16.25
N GLY A 12 6.45 -17.77 15.92
CA GLY A 12 6.56 -19.16 15.49
C GLY A 12 5.88 -19.45 14.14
N VAL A 13 5.70 -18.42 13.29
CA VAL A 13 5.06 -18.54 11.98
C VAL A 13 6.12 -18.81 10.92
N ALA A 14 6.11 -20.02 10.37
CA ALA A 14 7.10 -20.43 9.36
C ALA A 14 6.92 -19.67 8.04
N LYS A 15 5.68 -19.51 7.57
CA LYS A 15 5.36 -18.82 6.31
C LYS A 15 4.09 -17.97 6.46
N ALA A 16 4.04 -16.85 5.74
CA ALA A 16 2.86 -15.98 5.72
C ALA A 16 2.55 -15.47 4.31
N ALA A 17 1.27 -15.25 4.02
CA ALA A 17 0.86 -14.41 2.93
C ALA A 17 0.91 -12.93 3.37
N ILE A 18 1.35 -12.05 2.48
CA ILE A 18 1.49 -10.63 2.76
C ILE A 18 0.47 -9.83 1.96
N LEU A 19 -0.30 -8.99 2.64
CA LEU A 19 -1.06 -7.90 2.06
C LEU A 19 -0.30 -6.60 2.35
N GLY A 20 0.37 -6.08 1.34
CA GLY A 20 1.24 -4.92 1.45
C GLY A 20 0.63 -3.67 0.81
N THR A 21 0.25 -2.68 1.62
CA THR A 21 -0.19 -1.38 1.15
C THR A 21 1.00 -0.44 0.98
N SER A 22 1.14 0.19 -0.21
CA SER A 22 2.16 1.20 -0.47
C SER A 22 3.54 0.70 -0.04
N ARG A 23 4.21 1.34 0.93
CA ARG A 23 5.50 0.90 1.49
C ARG A 23 5.48 -0.57 1.96
N GLY A 24 4.35 -1.05 2.50
CA GLY A 24 4.20 -2.45 2.88
C GLY A 24 4.34 -3.40 1.70
N GLY A 25 3.89 -3.00 0.52
CA GLY A 25 4.08 -3.76 -0.71
C GLY A 25 5.55 -3.79 -1.17
N LEU A 26 6.28 -2.68 -1.03
CA LEU A 26 7.72 -2.64 -1.30
C LEU A 26 8.51 -3.56 -0.36
N ILE A 27 8.10 -3.63 0.91
CA ILE A 27 8.66 -4.59 1.87
C ILE A 27 8.35 -6.03 1.41
N GLY A 28 7.13 -6.30 0.95
CA GLY A 28 6.74 -7.60 0.40
C GLY A 28 7.58 -8.00 -0.81
N LEU A 29 7.83 -7.08 -1.75
CA LEU A 29 8.72 -7.30 -2.89
C LEU A 29 10.17 -7.61 -2.45
N LEU A 30 10.69 -6.87 -1.47
CA LEU A 30 12.01 -7.15 -0.89
C LEU A 30 12.03 -8.55 -0.28
N LEU A 31 11.01 -8.93 0.50
CA LEU A 31 10.93 -10.25 1.12
C LEU A 31 10.86 -11.38 0.08
N ALA A 32 10.19 -11.16 -1.06
CA ALA A 32 10.20 -12.12 -2.16
C ALA A 32 11.60 -12.37 -2.72
N ALA A 33 12.48 -11.36 -2.68
CA ALA A 33 13.86 -11.50 -3.16
C ALA A 33 14.81 -12.13 -2.12
N VAL A 34 14.61 -11.83 -0.81
CA VAL A 34 15.59 -12.23 0.22
C VAL A 34 15.12 -13.37 1.13
N ALA A 35 13.84 -13.70 1.12
CA ALA A 35 13.22 -14.70 1.99
C ALA A 35 11.99 -15.35 1.33
N HIS A 36 12.11 -15.71 0.06
CA HIS A 36 11.02 -16.25 -0.77
C HIS A 36 10.32 -17.44 -0.13
N ASP A 37 11.08 -18.33 0.51
CA ASP A 37 10.61 -19.53 1.19
C ASP A 37 9.76 -19.23 2.44
N ARG A 38 9.79 -17.99 2.95
CA ARG A 38 8.95 -17.51 4.05
C ARG A 38 7.59 -16.97 3.57
N LEU A 39 7.35 -16.90 2.26
CA LEU A 39 6.12 -16.34 1.69
C LEU A 39 5.21 -17.43 1.16
N LEU A 40 3.91 -17.30 1.43
CA LEU A 40 2.82 -18.06 0.80
C LEU A 40 2.23 -17.32 -0.39
N GLY A 41 2.40 -16.01 -0.48
CA GLY A 41 1.91 -15.16 -1.54
C GLY A 41 2.06 -13.68 -1.20
N LEU A 42 1.87 -12.83 -2.21
CA LEU A 42 1.99 -11.36 -2.09
C LEU A 42 0.83 -10.65 -2.77
N CYS A 43 0.04 -9.91 -2.00
CA CYS A 43 -0.97 -8.98 -2.50
C CYS A 43 -0.50 -7.55 -2.31
N LEU A 44 -0.38 -6.81 -3.41
CA LEU A 44 0.02 -5.40 -3.43
C LEU A 44 -1.21 -4.51 -3.49
N ASN A 45 -1.30 -3.54 -2.59
CA ASN A 45 -2.29 -2.47 -2.65
C ASN A 45 -1.62 -1.19 -3.14
N ASP A 46 -1.84 -0.91 -4.41
CA ASP A 46 -1.50 0.30 -5.16
C ASP A 46 -0.03 0.72 -5.12
N VAL A 47 0.85 -0.25 -5.31
CA VAL A 47 2.30 -0.05 -5.44
C VAL A 47 2.90 -1.08 -6.38
N GLY A 48 4.00 -0.74 -7.02
CA GLY A 48 4.73 -1.59 -7.94
C GLY A 48 6.22 -1.23 -8.01
N PRO A 49 6.95 -1.84 -8.96
CA PRO A 49 8.39 -1.63 -9.11
C PRO A 49 8.77 -0.23 -9.59
N GLU A 50 7.83 0.53 -10.13
CA GLU A 50 8.04 1.93 -10.52
C GLU A 50 7.13 2.83 -9.69
N ILE A 51 7.74 3.79 -9.01
CA ILE A 51 7.03 4.77 -8.19
C ILE A 51 7.01 6.09 -8.94
N HIS A 52 5.82 6.55 -9.31
CA HIS A 52 5.65 7.77 -10.05
C HIS A 52 5.88 8.99 -9.15
N ARG A 53 6.88 9.80 -9.49
CA ARG A 53 7.36 10.90 -8.66
C ARG A 53 6.30 11.93 -8.27
N PRO A 54 5.40 12.39 -9.14
CA PRO A 54 4.34 13.32 -8.74
C PRO A 54 3.42 12.82 -7.63
N GLY A 55 3.09 11.53 -7.61
CA GLY A 55 2.33 10.92 -6.50
C GLY A 55 3.12 10.89 -5.21
N LEU A 56 4.44 10.62 -5.30
CA LEU A 56 5.34 10.61 -4.17
C LEU A 56 5.51 12.00 -3.54
N GLU A 57 5.63 13.05 -4.35
CA GLU A 57 5.80 14.44 -3.89
C GLU A 57 4.63 14.89 -3.02
N ARG A 58 3.40 14.46 -3.30
CA ARG A 58 2.26 14.71 -2.41
C ARG A 58 2.42 14.08 -1.03
N ILE A 59 3.03 12.91 -0.95
CA ILE A 59 3.29 12.25 0.34
C ILE A 59 4.30 13.05 1.15
N PHE A 60 5.28 13.68 0.51
CA PHE A 60 6.24 14.57 1.19
C PHE A 60 5.58 15.74 1.92
N ASP A 61 4.41 16.19 1.47
CA ASP A 61 3.73 17.33 2.07
C ASP A 61 3.14 17.00 3.45
N TYR A 62 2.70 15.77 3.68
CA TYR A 62 1.99 15.40 4.90
C TYR A 62 2.68 14.36 5.79
N VAL A 63 3.55 13.49 5.24
CA VAL A 63 4.17 12.42 6.03
C VAL A 63 4.94 12.98 7.22
N GLY A 64 4.71 12.42 8.41
CA GLY A 64 5.35 12.84 9.67
C GLY A 64 4.90 14.21 10.19
N ARG A 65 3.81 14.78 9.66
CA ARG A 65 3.28 16.08 10.11
C ARG A 65 1.88 15.94 10.68
N ASN A 66 1.64 16.60 11.80
CA ASN A 66 0.28 16.73 12.33
C ASN A 66 -0.56 17.59 11.40
N PRO A 67 -1.83 17.23 11.14
CA PRO A 67 -2.70 18.06 10.32
C PRO A 67 -3.00 19.39 11.02
N ALA A 68 -3.21 20.44 10.22
CA ALA A 68 -3.62 21.75 10.74
C ALA A 68 -5.07 21.78 11.26
N ALA A 69 -5.88 20.78 10.88
CA ALA A 69 -7.23 20.60 11.41
C ALA A 69 -7.19 20.31 12.92
N LYS A 70 -8.18 20.78 13.65
CA LYS A 70 -8.23 20.63 15.13
C LYS A 70 -9.07 19.42 15.56
N THR A 71 -9.99 18.98 14.71
CA THR A 71 -10.90 17.86 14.99
C THR A 71 -10.92 16.85 13.86
N HIS A 72 -11.32 15.62 14.15
CA HIS A 72 -11.52 14.61 13.10
C HIS A 72 -12.55 15.08 12.07
N ALA A 73 -13.61 15.77 12.49
CA ALA A 73 -14.63 16.29 11.58
C ALA A 73 -14.04 17.36 10.63
N ASP A 74 -13.21 18.28 11.15
CA ASP A 74 -12.53 19.29 10.34
C ASP A 74 -11.56 18.65 9.34
N LEU A 75 -10.83 17.61 9.75
CA LEU A 75 -9.93 16.87 8.87
C LEU A 75 -10.74 16.15 7.79
N ALA A 76 -11.79 15.41 8.17
CA ALA A 76 -12.65 14.67 7.24
C ALA A 76 -13.24 15.58 6.16
N ALA A 77 -13.71 16.79 6.52
CA ALA A 77 -14.25 17.77 5.58
C ALA A 77 -13.22 18.29 4.56
N ARG A 78 -11.92 18.20 4.88
CA ARG A 78 -10.82 18.64 3.99
C ARG A 78 -10.28 17.51 3.12
N LEU A 79 -10.38 16.24 3.55
CA LEU A 79 -9.82 15.09 2.84
C LEU A 79 -10.29 14.99 1.37
N PRO A 80 -11.57 15.20 1.00
CA PRO A 80 -12.01 15.12 -0.40
C PRO A 80 -11.25 16.08 -1.33
N ARG A 81 -10.87 17.26 -0.83
CA ARG A 81 -10.10 18.25 -1.61
C ARG A 81 -8.61 17.96 -1.66
N ASN A 82 -8.10 17.33 -0.61
CA ASN A 82 -6.67 17.04 -0.46
C ASN A 82 -6.27 15.70 -1.09
N MET A 83 -7.27 14.87 -1.43
CA MET A 83 -7.07 13.54 -2.04
C MET A 83 -7.72 13.49 -3.44
N PRO A 84 -7.12 14.15 -4.45
CA PRO A 84 -7.64 14.13 -5.81
C PRO A 84 -7.64 12.69 -6.35
N GLY A 85 -8.61 12.40 -7.23
CA GLY A 85 -8.77 11.07 -7.81
C GLY A 85 -9.68 10.13 -7.00
N PHE A 86 -10.11 10.55 -5.80
CA PHE A 86 -11.20 9.88 -5.09
C PHE A 86 -12.53 10.51 -5.47
N ALA A 87 -13.51 9.68 -5.82
CA ALA A 87 -14.87 10.09 -6.09
C ALA A 87 -15.87 9.13 -5.40
N ASN A 88 -17.09 9.59 -5.23
CA ASN A 88 -18.18 8.79 -4.66
C ASN A 88 -17.82 8.16 -3.30
N VAL A 89 -17.02 8.84 -2.49
CA VAL A 89 -16.66 8.42 -1.14
C VAL A 89 -17.61 9.08 -0.15
N PRO A 90 -18.37 8.34 0.67
CA PRO A 90 -19.29 8.91 1.65
C PRO A 90 -18.53 9.67 2.75
N ASP A 91 -19.16 10.72 3.30
CA ASP A 91 -18.56 11.53 4.37
C ASP A 91 -18.18 10.71 5.61
N SER A 92 -18.95 9.65 5.91
CA SER A 92 -18.64 8.71 7.01
C SER A 92 -17.27 8.05 6.81
N ARG A 93 -16.92 7.70 5.56
CA ARG A 93 -15.61 7.10 5.26
C ARG A 93 -14.47 8.10 5.50
N TRP A 94 -14.64 9.35 5.09
CA TRP A 94 -13.64 10.37 5.38
C TRP A 94 -13.43 10.59 6.88
N LEU A 95 -14.49 10.49 7.67
CA LEU A 95 -14.40 10.55 9.12
C LEU A 95 -13.66 9.34 9.69
N GLU A 96 -13.93 8.13 9.20
CA GLU A 96 -13.19 6.92 9.57
C GLU A 96 -11.70 7.05 9.26
N GLU A 97 -11.34 7.54 8.06
CA GLU A 97 -9.94 7.74 7.68
C GLU A 97 -9.25 8.77 8.59
N ALA A 98 -9.92 9.88 8.91
CA ALA A 98 -9.40 10.85 9.86
C ALA A 98 -9.15 10.23 11.24
N GLN A 99 -10.04 9.39 11.73
CA GLN A 99 -9.93 8.69 13.02
C GLN A 99 -8.85 7.60 13.02
N LYS A 100 -8.65 6.90 11.91
CA LYS A 100 -7.58 5.89 11.78
C LYS A 100 -6.19 6.50 11.82
N HIS A 101 -6.03 7.66 11.20
CA HIS A 101 -4.72 8.27 11.03
C HIS A 101 -4.33 9.27 12.10
N CYS A 102 -5.28 9.74 12.90
CA CYS A 102 -5.02 10.72 13.94
C CYS A 102 -5.73 10.39 15.25
N THR A 103 -5.08 10.69 16.37
CA THR A 103 -5.72 10.84 17.68
C THR A 103 -6.11 12.30 17.87
N GLN A 104 -7.14 12.56 18.69
CA GLN A 104 -7.59 13.91 19.01
C GLN A 104 -7.50 14.15 20.50
N ASP A 105 -6.86 15.25 20.90
CA ASP A 105 -6.78 15.72 22.27
C ASP A 105 -7.10 17.22 22.37
N ALA A 106 -6.92 17.84 23.54
CA ALA A 106 -7.15 19.26 23.75
C ALA A 106 -6.23 20.16 22.90
N GLY A 107 -5.08 19.66 22.44
CA GLY A 107 -4.14 20.37 21.57
C GLY A 107 -4.49 20.29 20.10
N GLY A 108 -5.39 19.40 19.71
CA GLY A 108 -5.81 19.14 18.33
C GLY A 108 -5.52 17.72 17.88
N LEU A 109 -5.26 17.53 16.57
CA LEU A 109 -4.98 16.24 15.98
C LEU A 109 -3.50 15.89 16.00
N ARG A 110 -3.18 14.64 16.29
CA ARG A 110 -1.85 14.06 16.19
C ARG A 110 -1.88 12.80 15.34
N ILE A 111 -0.89 12.65 14.46
CA ILE A 111 -0.70 11.40 13.72
C ILE A 111 -0.48 10.22 14.66
N THR A 112 -0.96 9.03 14.26
CA THR A 112 -0.89 7.80 15.07
C THR A 112 0.43 7.06 14.95
N TYR A 113 1.39 7.56 14.16
CA TYR A 113 2.70 6.98 13.91
C TYR A 113 3.83 7.94 14.28
N ASP A 114 5.05 7.41 14.38
CA ASP A 114 6.23 8.22 14.75
C ASP A 114 6.55 9.25 13.65
N PRO A 115 6.59 10.56 13.99
CA PRO A 115 6.99 11.63 13.06
C PRO A 115 8.38 11.44 12.45
N ALA A 116 9.31 10.76 13.13
CA ALA A 116 10.64 10.45 12.64
C ALA A 116 10.62 9.62 11.34
N LEU A 117 9.49 8.94 11.02
CA LEU A 117 9.30 8.30 9.73
C LEU A 117 9.56 9.25 8.55
N ARG A 118 9.32 10.56 8.73
CA ARG A 118 9.56 11.57 7.70
C ARG A 118 11.01 11.61 7.25
N GLU A 119 11.96 11.60 8.17
CA GLU A 119 13.39 11.69 7.86
C GLU A 119 13.84 10.50 7.02
N ALA A 120 13.50 9.29 7.47
CA ALA A 120 13.81 8.07 6.75
C ALA A 120 13.11 8.01 5.38
N PHE A 121 11.88 8.54 5.28
CA PHE A 121 11.13 8.59 4.03
C PHE A 121 11.78 9.55 3.03
N LEU A 122 12.16 10.75 3.42
CA LEU A 122 12.81 11.72 2.55
C LEU A 122 14.18 11.20 2.08
N ALA A 123 15.00 10.70 2.99
CA ALA A 123 16.31 10.15 2.67
C ALA A 123 16.25 9.00 1.65
N ALA A 124 15.21 8.16 1.69
CA ALA A 124 15.04 7.05 0.75
C ALA A 124 14.84 7.52 -0.71
N PHE A 125 14.47 8.78 -0.93
CA PHE A 125 14.17 9.34 -2.26
C PHE A 125 15.10 10.50 -2.68
N GLU A 126 16.16 10.76 -1.92
CA GLU A 126 17.19 11.76 -2.28
C GLU A 126 18.15 11.25 -3.36
N GLY A 127 18.26 9.92 -3.52
CA GLY A 127 19.14 9.28 -4.49
C GLY A 127 18.52 9.12 -5.89
N PRO A 128 19.28 8.57 -6.83
CA PRO A 128 18.74 8.19 -8.14
C PRO A 128 17.68 7.10 -7.95
N PRO A 129 16.69 7.03 -8.87
CA PRO A 129 15.69 5.96 -8.84
C PRO A 129 16.37 4.57 -8.84
N VAL A 130 15.92 3.71 -7.94
CA VAL A 130 16.37 2.31 -7.87
C VAL A 130 15.47 1.48 -8.77
N ASP A 131 16.08 0.62 -9.60
CA ASP A 131 15.32 -0.37 -10.37
C ASP A 131 14.83 -1.47 -9.43
N LEU A 132 13.50 -1.55 -9.24
CA LEU A 132 12.86 -2.56 -8.40
C LEU A 132 12.25 -3.72 -9.22
N TRP A 133 12.39 -3.74 -10.56
CA TRP A 133 11.92 -4.84 -11.37
C TRP A 133 12.54 -6.20 -11.00
N PRO A 134 13.82 -6.30 -10.61
CA PRO A 134 14.35 -7.56 -10.10
C PRO A 134 13.62 -8.09 -8.86
N LEU A 135 13.12 -7.21 -7.98
CA LEU A 135 12.31 -7.61 -6.82
C LEU A 135 10.93 -8.11 -7.24
N TRP A 136 10.35 -7.51 -8.30
CA TRP A 136 9.11 -8.00 -8.89
C TRP A 136 9.30 -9.39 -9.51
N ASP A 137 10.36 -9.56 -10.29
CA ASP A 137 10.66 -10.85 -10.95
C ASP A 137 10.94 -11.96 -9.92
N ALA A 138 11.46 -11.60 -8.72
CA ALA A 138 11.64 -12.54 -7.61
C ALA A 138 10.34 -13.07 -6.98
N THR A 139 9.17 -12.51 -7.34
CA THR A 139 7.87 -13.08 -6.94
C THR A 139 7.47 -14.33 -7.74
N ALA A 140 8.29 -14.77 -8.70
CA ALA A 140 8.02 -15.94 -9.52
C ALA A 140 7.69 -17.16 -8.65
N GLY A 141 6.63 -17.90 -9.02
CA GLY A 141 6.16 -19.07 -8.28
C GLY A 141 5.25 -18.78 -7.07
N LEU A 142 5.16 -17.53 -6.62
CA LEU A 142 4.19 -17.15 -5.57
C LEU A 142 2.83 -16.79 -6.19
N PRO A 143 1.70 -17.07 -5.55
CA PRO A 143 0.44 -16.38 -5.82
C PRO A 143 0.62 -14.88 -5.63
N VAL A 144 0.27 -14.08 -6.64
CA VAL A 144 0.39 -12.61 -6.58
C VAL A 144 -0.92 -11.95 -6.96
N ALA A 145 -1.29 -10.91 -6.22
CA ALA A 145 -2.39 -10.02 -6.56
C ALA A 145 -1.93 -8.55 -6.58
N LEU A 146 -2.52 -7.76 -7.47
CA LEU A 146 -2.39 -6.32 -7.50
C LEU A 146 -3.78 -5.67 -7.48
N ILE A 147 -4.04 -4.86 -6.47
CA ILE A 147 -5.22 -3.99 -6.36
C ILE A 147 -4.73 -2.57 -6.62
N ARG A 148 -5.25 -1.95 -7.68
CA ARG A 148 -4.83 -0.62 -8.11
C ARG A 148 -6.00 0.36 -8.09
N GLY A 149 -5.81 1.55 -7.51
CA GLY A 149 -6.74 2.65 -7.71
C GLY A 149 -6.74 3.08 -9.19
N ALA A 150 -7.90 3.10 -9.85
CA ALA A 150 -7.98 3.46 -11.27
C ALA A 150 -7.38 4.84 -11.56
N ASN A 151 -7.48 5.75 -10.59
CA ASN A 151 -6.97 7.11 -10.63
C ASN A 151 -5.63 7.26 -9.86
N SER A 152 -4.92 6.16 -9.57
CA SER A 152 -3.65 6.23 -8.84
C SER A 152 -2.64 7.08 -9.60
N ASP A 153 -2.05 7.99 -8.86
CA ASP A 153 -0.96 8.85 -9.31
C ASP A 153 0.42 8.37 -8.84
N LEU A 154 0.44 7.35 -7.96
CA LEU A 154 1.68 6.71 -7.51
C LEU A 154 2.05 5.50 -8.36
N LEU A 155 1.09 4.62 -8.63
CA LEU A 155 1.24 3.47 -9.52
C LEU A 155 0.58 3.78 -10.87
N THR A 156 1.38 4.02 -11.90
CA THR A 156 0.87 4.33 -13.23
C THR A 156 0.18 3.11 -13.87
N GLN A 157 -0.72 3.35 -14.82
CA GLN A 157 -1.33 2.26 -15.59
C GLN A 157 -0.26 1.51 -16.39
N ALA A 158 0.72 2.22 -16.97
CA ALA A 158 1.80 1.60 -17.74
C ALA A 158 2.65 0.63 -16.89
N CYS A 159 2.98 1.01 -15.65
CA CYS A 159 3.67 0.12 -14.72
C CYS A 159 2.82 -1.11 -14.39
N ALA A 160 1.53 -0.95 -14.11
CA ALA A 160 0.62 -2.06 -13.83
C ALA A 160 0.47 -3.02 -15.04
N ASP A 161 0.43 -2.47 -16.26
CA ASP A 161 0.37 -3.27 -17.49
C ASP A 161 1.67 -4.06 -17.72
N GLU A 162 2.82 -3.48 -17.45
CA GLU A 162 4.11 -4.19 -17.51
C GLU A 162 4.21 -5.27 -16.42
N MET A 163 3.72 -5.01 -15.20
CA MET A 163 3.62 -6.04 -14.15
C MET A 163 2.77 -7.23 -14.63
N ARG A 164 1.62 -6.97 -15.25
CA ARG A 164 0.74 -8.01 -15.81
C ARG A 164 1.38 -8.75 -16.98
N ARG A 165 2.12 -8.04 -17.82
CA ARG A 165 2.86 -8.66 -18.94
C ARG A 165 3.92 -9.66 -18.44
N ARG A 166 4.64 -9.31 -17.35
CA ARG A 166 5.65 -10.20 -16.74
C ARG A 166 5.03 -11.33 -15.94
N ARG A 167 3.87 -11.10 -15.33
CA ARG A 167 3.13 -12.06 -14.52
C ARG A 167 1.66 -12.14 -14.99
N PRO A 168 1.42 -12.84 -16.12
CA PRO A 168 0.06 -12.97 -16.65
C PRO A 168 -0.88 -13.81 -15.76
N ASP A 169 -0.31 -14.56 -14.83
CA ASP A 169 -1.01 -15.30 -13.78
C ASP A 169 -1.46 -14.45 -12.59
N MET A 170 -1.01 -13.19 -12.52
CA MET A 170 -1.34 -12.28 -11.43
C MET A 170 -2.84 -11.94 -11.39
N ILE A 171 -3.43 -12.02 -10.21
CA ILE A 171 -4.77 -11.50 -9.95
C ILE A 171 -4.70 -9.97 -10.01
N PHE A 172 -5.52 -9.33 -10.84
CA PHE A 172 -5.52 -7.88 -11.01
C PHE A 172 -6.91 -7.29 -10.81
N ALA A 173 -7.00 -6.23 -10.02
CA ALA A 173 -8.20 -5.43 -9.86
C ALA A 173 -7.89 -3.93 -9.98
N ALA A 174 -8.57 -3.25 -10.92
CA ALA A 174 -8.64 -1.81 -10.95
C ALA A 174 -9.88 -1.36 -10.17
N VAL A 175 -9.69 -0.49 -9.17
CA VAL A 175 -10.76 0.01 -8.32
C VAL A 175 -11.19 1.39 -8.84
N PRO A 176 -12.39 1.54 -9.41
CA PRO A 176 -12.86 2.80 -9.94
C PRO A 176 -13.01 3.84 -8.82
N ASP A 177 -12.89 5.11 -9.17
CA ASP A 177 -13.05 6.23 -8.24
C ASP A 177 -12.08 6.24 -7.04
N ARG A 178 -10.97 5.51 -7.14
CA ARG A 178 -9.91 5.49 -6.13
C ARG A 178 -8.56 5.88 -6.74
N ALA A 179 -7.83 6.68 -5.98
CA ALA A 179 -6.42 7.00 -6.22
C ALA A 179 -5.52 6.20 -5.28
N HIS A 180 -4.37 6.74 -4.89
CA HIS A 180 -3.50 6.10 -3.90
C HIS A 180 -4.00 6.45 -2.50
N ILE A 181 -4.63 5.51 -1.79
CA ILE A 181 -4.76 4.05 -1.99
C ILE A 181 -6.24 3.62 -1.92
N PRO A 182 -6.67 2.54 -2.61
CA PRO A 182 -7.95 1.89 -2.36
C PRO A 182 -8.11 1.50 -0.89
N PHE A 183 -9.34 1.57 -0.40
CA PHE A 183 -9.66 1.27 1.02
C PHE A 183 -9.70 -0.23 1.33
N LEU A 184 -9.72 -1.08 0.29
CA LEU A 184 -9.79 -2.55 0.35
C LEU A 184 -11.16 -3.13 0.76
N ASP A 185 -12.18 -2.31 0.89
CA ASP A 185 -13.56 -2.73 1.11
C ASP A 185 -14.46 -2.53 -0.14
N GLU A 186 -13.90 -1.99 -1.21
CA GLU A 186 -14.59 -1.91 -2.49
C GLU A 186 -14.83 -3.31 -3.07
N PRO A 187 -15.95 -3.52 -3.79
CA PRO A 187 -16.29 -4.84 -4.33
C PRO A 187 -15.16 -5.47 -5.16
N GLN A 188 -14.46 -4.67 -5.97
CA GLN A 188 -13.34 -5.13 -6.80
C GLN A 188 -12.13 -5.56 -5.94
N ALA A 189 -11.82 -4.77 -4.92
CA ALA A 189 -10.73 -5.09 -3.99
C ALA A 189 -11.04 -6.37 -3.19
N VAL A 190 -12.25 -6.47 -2.65
CA VAL A 190 -12.70 -7.67 -1.90
C VAL A 190 -12.70 -8.92 -2.79
N ALA A 191 -13.15 -8.82 -4.04
CA ALA A 191 -13.11 -9.94 -4.98
C ALA A 191 -11.66 -10.40 -5.25
N ALA A 192 -10.73 -9.46 -5.48
CA ALA A 192 -9.32 -9.77 -5.68
C ALA A 192 -8.66 -10.39 -4.43
N LEU A 193 -8.98 -9.87 -3.24
CA LEU A 193 -8.49 -10.43 -1.98
C LEU A 193 -8.97 -11.86 -1.76
N ARG A 194 -10.24 -12.16 -2.03
CA ARG A 194 -10.78 -13.51 -1.93
C ARG A 194 -10.12 -14.47 -2.91
N ALA A 195 -9.93 -14.03 -4.16
CA ALA A 195 -9.23 -14.82 -5.17
C ALA A 195 -7.76 -15.08 -4.77
N PHE A 196 -7.09 -14.07 -4.20
CA PHE A 196 -5.73 -14.20 -3.69
C PHE A 196 -5.65 -15.22 -2.54
N VAL A 197 -6.54 -15.14 -1.54
CA VAL A 197 -6.57 -16.09 -0.43
C VAL A 197 -6.80 -17.51 -0.97
N ALA A 198 -7.76 -17.71 -1.87
CA ALA A 198 -8.01 -19.01 -2.47
C ALA A 198 -6.78 -19.55 -3.25
N ALA A 199 -6.04 -18.69 -3.96
CA ALA A 199 -4.82 -19.09 -4.65
C ALA A 199 -3.71 -19.51 -3.68
N VAL A 200 -3.57 -18.79 -2.56
CA VAL A 200 -2.61 -19.14 -1.50
C VAL A 200 -2.97 -20.45 -0.83
N GLU A 201 -4.24 -20.68 -0.51
CA GLU A 201 -4.72 -21.96 0.07
C GLU A 201 -4.56 -23.13 -0.89
N GLY A 202 -4.80 -22.91 -2.19
CA GLY A 202 -4.63 -23.94 -3.23
C GLY A 202 -3.17 -24.24 -3.58
N ALA A 203 -2.23 -23.35 -3.25
CA ALA A 203 -0.79 -23.55 -3.45
C ALA A 203 -0.09 -24.12 -2.19
N ALA A 204 -0.78 -24.16 -1.04
CA ALA A 204 -0.24 -24.76 0.18
C ALA A 204 -0.09 -26.29 -0.03
N PRO A 205 1.06 -26.91 0.37
CA PRO A 205 1.31 -28.33 0.19
C PRO A 205 0.39 -29.21 1.04
#